data_efbe6d5e9e085b11182202ba2051b45f
#
_entry.id   efbe6d5e9e085b11182202ba2051b45f
#
_cell.length_a   1.000
_cell.length_b   1.000
_cell.length_c   1.000
_cell.angle_alpha   90.00
_cell.angle_beta   90.00
_cell.angle_gamma   90.00
#
_symmetry.space_group_name_H-M   'P 1'
#
loop_
_entity.id
_entity.type
_entity.pdbx_description
1 polymer ?
#
loop_
_entity_poly.entity_id
_entity_poly.type
_entity_poly.pdbx_seq_one_letter_code
_entity_poly.pdbx_strand_id
1 'polypeptide(L)'
;IEAPESIGAIIETPGFLPGYSARQNLQFLAGIRRKTGKKEIDEAIRKVGLDPEAKKHVGKYSLGMRQRLGIAQAIMEEPSLLILDEPMNGLDNQGVQEMRQLFLKLKDEGKTILLASHNREDIAALCDTTVEIDRGKIVG
;
A
#
# COMPACT_ATOMS: atom_id res chain seq x y z
N ILE A 1 -23.69 -9.94 3.90
CA ILE A 1 -22.31 -9.47 3.67
C ILE A 1 -21.62 -9.33 5.01
N GLU A 2 -20.59 -10.10 5.20
CA GLU A 2 -19.80 -9.99 6.41
C GLU A 2 -18.82 -8.81 6.29
N ALA A 3 -18.65 -8.06 7.36
CA ALA A 3 -17.64 -7.03 7.43
C ALA A 3 -16.25 -7.68 7.37
N PRO A 4 -15.26 -7.09 6.72
CA PRO A 4 -13.90 -7.65 6.70
C PRO A 4 -13.32 -7.63 8.11
N GLU A 5 -12.57 -8.70 8.45
CA GLU A 5 -11.92 -8.80 9.75
C GLU A 5 -10.87 -7.72 9.96
N SER A 6 -10.25 -7.26 8.87
CA SER A 6 -9.22 -6.23 8.92
C SER A 6 -9.21 -5.43 7.63
N ILE A 7 -8.85 -4.17 7.75
CA ILE A 7 -8.75 -3.23 6.65
C ILE A 7 -7.37 -2.59 6.65
N GLY A 8 -6.68 -2.64 5.51
CA GLY A 8 -5.48 -1.86 5.25
C GLY A 8 -5.84 -0.73 4.29
N ALA A 9 -5.42 0.48 4.59
CA ALA A 9 -5.79 1.64 3.78
C ALA A 9 -4.63 2.59 3.54
N ILE A 10 -4.55 3.11 2.31
CA ILE A 10 -3.77 4.28 1.98
C ILE A 10 -4.73 5.26 1.31
N ILE A 11 -5.18 6.25 2.06
CA ILE A 11 -6.06 7.30 1.55
C ILE A 11 -5.22 8.49 1.11
N GLU A 12 -4.16 8.79 1.85
CA GLU A 12 -3.17 9.82 1.52
C GLU A 12 -1.78 9.29 1.86
N THR A 13 -0.72 9.97 1.40
CA THR A 13 0.63 9.62 1.79
C THR A 13 0.74 9.68 3.31
N PRO A 14 1.05 8.59 4.00
CA PRO A 14 1.11 8.59 5.46
C PRO A 14 2.14 9.56 5.99
N GLY A 15 1.83 10.20 7.11
CA GLY A 15 2.75 11.07 7.82
C GLY A 15 3.76 10.27 8.61
N PHE A 16 4.79 9.75 7.95
CA PHE A 16 5.87 9.05 8.63
C PHE A 16 6.76 10.00 9.41
N LEU A 17 7.39 9.50 10.46
CA LEU A 17 8.36 10.25 11.25
C LEU A 17 9.67 10.34 10.46
N PRO A 18 10.10 11.56 10.06
CA PRO A 18 11.23 11.69 9.14
C PRO A 18 12.58 11.34 9.73
N GLY A 19 12.71 11.37 11.05
CA GLY A 19 13.97 11.07 11.75
C GLY A 19 14.21 9.59 12.01
N TYR A 20 13.38 8.72 11.49
CA TYR A 20 13.44 7.28 11.73
C TYR A 20 13.46 6.49 10.42
N SER A 21 13.95 5.25 10.49
CA SER A 21 13.98 4.35 9.33
C SER A 21 12.58 3.82 9.00
N ALA A 22 12.49 3.14 7.85
CA ALA A 22 11.25 2.47 7.44
C ALA A 22 10.77 1.47 8.50
N ARG A 23 11.65 0.58 8.92
CA ARG A 23 11.31 -0.43 9.93
C ARG A 23 10.82 0.22 11.23
N GLN A 24 11.51 1.25 11.70
CA GLN A 24 11.13 1.94 12.94
C GLN A 24 9.75 2.58 12.83
N ASN A 25 9.47 3.23 11.70
CA ASN A 25 8.15 3.81 11.45
C ASN A 25 7.05 2.76 11.52
N LEU A 26 7.25 1.62 10.87
CA LEU A 26 6.24 0.56 10.87
C LEU A 26 6.14 -0.10 12.25
N GLN A 27 7.22 -0.22 12.99
CA GLN A 27 7.19 -0.73 14.36
C GLN A 27 6.37 0.16 15.29
N PHE A 28 6.49 1.48 15.18
CA PHE A 28 5.67 2.40 15.97
C PHE A 28 4.18 2.21 15.67
N LEU A 29 3.82 2.10 14.39
CA LEU A 29 2.43 1.90 13.98
C LEU A 29 1.90 0.53 14.43
N ALA A 30 2.70 -0.51 14.30
CA ALA A 30 2.35 -1.85 14.75
C ALA A 30 2.19 -1.91 16.28
N GLY A 31 3.04 -1.19 17.01
CA GLY A 31 2.95 -1.09 18.46
C GLY A 31 1.65 -0.50 18.95
N ILE A 32 1.10 0.48 18.22
CA ILE A 32 -0.19 1.07 18.54
C ILE A 32 -1.31 0.03 18.41
N ARG A 33 -1.26 -0.79 17.36
CA ARG A 33 -2.29 -1.79 17.07
C ARG A 33 -2.03 -3.16 17.70
N ARG A 34 -0.79 -3.44 18.10
CA ARG A 34 -0.34 -4.68 18.75
C ARG A 34 -0.64 -5.97 17.99
N LYS A 35 -0.76 -5.89 16.65
CA LYS A 35 -1.11 -7.04 15.82
C LYS A 35 0.04 -7.59 15.00
N THR A 36 1.13 -6.83 14.85
CA THR A 36 2.14 -7.13 13.86
C THR A 36 3.52 -7.11 14.48
N GLY A 37 4.29 -8.17 14.25
CA GLY A 37 5.65 -8.31 14.74
C GLY A 37 6.69 -7.91 13.71
N LYS A 38 7.96 -7.97 14.10
CA LYS A 38 9.10 -7.60 13.25
C LYS A 38 9.15 -8.41 11.96
N LYS A 39 8.83 -9.70 12.02
CA LYS A 39 8.86 -10.58 10.84
C LYS A 39 7.90 -10.09 9.76
N GLU A 40 6.67 -9.78 10.14
CA GLU A 40 5.63 -9.31 9.23
C GLU A 40 5.97 -7.93 8.66
N ILE A 41 6.55 -7.06 9.48
CA ILE A 41 7.02 -5.74 9.06
C ILE A 41 8.11 -5.89 7.99
N ASP A 42 9.12 -6.71 8.27
CA ASP A 42 10.24 -6.90 7.34
C ASP A 42 9.78 -7.53 6.03
N GLU A 43 8.86 -8.49 6.08
CA GLU A 43 8.26 -9.07 4.88
C GLU A 43 7.50 -8.03 4.04
N ALA A 44 6.73 -7.17 4.70
CA ALA A 44 6.00 -6.12 3.99
C ALA A 44 6.96 -5.13 3.31
N ILE A 45 8.02 -4.74 4.00
CA ILE A 45 9.04 -3.84 3.44
C ILE A 45 9.71 -4.47 2.21
N ARG A 46 10.04 -5.76 2.26
CA ARG A 46 10.61 -6.48 1.12
C ARG A 46 9.63 -6.59 -0.05
N LYS A 47 8.37 -6.85 0.23
CA LYS A 47 7.33 -6.97 -0.81
C LYS A 47 7.18 -5.71 -1.65
N VAL A 48 7.41 -4.55 -1.05
CA VAL A 48 7.34 -3.27 -1.79
C VAL A 48 8.67 -2.86 -2.40
N GLY A 49 9.70 -3.70 -2.31
CA GLY A 49 11.00 -3.44 -2.94
C GLY A 49 11.93 -2.55 -2.12
N LEU A 50 11.67 -2.39 -0.84
CA LEU A 50 12.56 -1.68 0.09
C LEU A 50 13.36 -2.68 0.91
N ASP A 51 14.45 -2.21 1.51
CA ASP A 51 15.32 -3.03 2.35
C ASP A 51 14.99 -2.78 3.83
N PRO A 52 14.51 -3.80 4.57
CA PRO A 52 14.20 -3.62 5.98
C PRO A 52 15.42 -3.35 6.86
N GLU A 53 16.60 -3.70 6.39
CA GLU A 53 17.86 -3.45 7.13
C GLU A 53 18.41 -2.05 6.86
N ALA A 54 17.89 -1.31 5.88
CA ALA A 54 18.38 0.02 5.56
C ALA A 54 18.15 0.98 6.71
N LYS A 55 19.20 1.71 7.09
CA LYS A 55 19.16 2.68 8.19
C LYS A 55 18.79 4.08 7.73
N LYS A 56 18.58 4.29 6.44
CA LYS A 56 18.21 5.57 5.86
C LYS A 56 16.90 6.08 6.49
N HIS A 57 16.91 7.32 6.94
CA HIS A 57 15.73 7.94 7.52
C HIS A 57 14.70 8.28 6.42
N VAL A 58 13.42 8.11 6.75
CA VAL A 58 12.32 8.34 5.81
C VAL A 58 12.28 9.79 5.32
N GLY A 59 12.76 10.74 6.11
CA GLY A 59 12.88 12.13 5.69
C GLY A 59 13.72 12.33 4.43
N LYS A 60 14.62 11.39 4.12
CA LYS A 60 15.48 11.41 2.92
C LYS A 60 14.93 10.56 1.78
N TYR A 61 13.75 9.98 1.92
CA TYR A 61 13.14 9.17 0.89
C TYR A 61 12.61 10.05 -0.24
N SER A 62 12.68 9.54 -1.46
CA SER A 62 11.94 10.09 -2.60
C SER A 62 10.43 9.91 -2.37
N LEU A 63 9.62 10.60 -3.16
CA LEU A 63 8.16 10.40 -3.13
C LEU A 63 7.81 8.94 -3.42
N GLY A 64 8.45 8.32 -4.41
CA GLY A 64 8.21 6.92 -4.74
C GLY A 64 8.57 5.97 -3.60
N MET A 65 9.67 6.22 -2.89
CA MET A 65 10.04 5.41 -1.73
C MET A 65 9.03 5.54 -0.58
N ARG A 66 8.55 6.76 -0.33
CA ARG A 66 7.50 6.97 0.69
C ARG A 66 6.20 6.29 0.28
N GLN A 67 5.87 6.33 -0.99
CA GLN A 67 4.68 5.67 -1.51
C GLN A 67 4.77 4.16 -1.30
N ARG A 68 5.92 3.56 -1.60
CA ARG A 68 6.16 2.14 -1.36
C ARG A 68 6.03 1.80 0.13
N LEU A 69 6.58 2.63 1.01
CA LEU A 69 6.47 2.40 2.46
C LEU A 69 5.02 2.49 2.93
N GLY A 70 4.23 3.40 2.36
CA GLY A 70 2.80 3.49 2.63
C GLY A 70 2.06 2.21 2.25
N ILE A 71 2.40 1.62 1.11
CA ILE A 71 1.84 0.33 0.70
C ILE A 71 2.25 -0.77 1.68
N ALA A 72 3.53 -0.79 2.11
CA ALA A 72 3.99 -1.75 3.12
C ALA A 72 3.18 -1.63 4.42
N GLN A 73 2.92 -0.42 4.86
CA GLN A 73 2.08 -0.19 6.05
C GLN A 73 0.69 -0.81 5.88
N ALA A 74 0.08 -0.62 4.72
CA ALA A 74 -1.26 -1.12 4.46
C ALA A 74 -1.32 -2.65 4.45
N ILE A 75 -0.26 -3.33 4.01
CA ILE A 75 -0.25 -4.79 3.85
C ILE A 75 0.38 -5.55 5.02
N MET A 76 1.11 -4.87 5.92
CA MET A 76 1.88 -5.55 6.97
C MET A 76 1.03 -6.36 7.95
N GLU A 77 -0.22 -5.99 8.14
CA GLU A 77 -1.14 -6.70 9.04
C GLU A 77 -1.96 -7.78 8.31
N GLU A 78 -1.63 -8.05 7.06
CA GLU A 78 -2.31 -9.03 6.21
C GLU A 78 -3.82 -8.84 6.15
N PRO A 79 -4.30 -7.62 5.82
CA PRO A 79 -5.73 -7.34 5.82
C PRO A 79 -6.46 -8.11 4.72
N SER A 80 -7.73 -8.43 4.96
CA SER A 80 -8.59 -9.05 3.95
C SER A 80 -9.10 -8.06 2.91
N LEU A 81 -9.20 -6.79 3.28
CA LEU A 81 -9.60 -5.69 2.40
C LEU A 81 -8.53 -4.60 2.38
N LEU A 82 -8.05 -4.27 1.19
CA LEU A 82 -7.14 -3.15 0.96
C LEU A 82 -7.89 -2.02 0.26
N ILE A 83 -7.77 -0.81 0.79
CA ILE A 83 -8.29 0.40 0.16
C ILE A 83 -7.10 1.26 -0.23
N LEU A 84 -6.90 1.44 -1.54
CA LEU A 84 -5.75 2.14 -2.08
C LEU A 84 -6.22 3.33 -2.92
N ASP A 85 -5.77 4.53 -2.56
CA ASP A 85 -6.08 5.76 -3.29
C ASP A 85 -4.81 6.24 -4.00
N GLU A 86 -4.84 6.21 -5.33
CA GLU A 86 -3.71 6.59 -6.19
C GLU A 86 -2.39 5.95 -5.75
N PRO A 87 -2.32 4.61 -5.58
CA PRO A 87 -1.15 3.96 -4.99
C PRO A 87 0.10 4.02 -5.86
N MET A 88 -0.05 4.29 -7.16
CA MET A 88 1.07 4.37 -8.10
C MET A 88 1.67 5.77 -8.20
N ASN A 89 1.10 6.73 -7.49
CA ASN A 89 1.52 8.12 -7.57
C ASN A 89 2.98 8.28 -7.13
N GLY A 90 3.79 8.95 -7.94
CA GLY A 90 5.21 9.17 -7.65
C GLY A 90 6.13 8.02 -8.01
N LEU A 91 5.61 6.90 -8.52
CA LEU A 91 6.43 5.78 -8.95
C LEU A 91 6.88 5.94 -10.40
N ASP A 92 8.11 5.47 -10.68
CA ASP A 92 8.59 5.35 -12.06
C ASP A 92 7.97 4.12 -12.74
N ASN A 93 8.26 3.91 -14.02
CA ASN A 93 7.67 2.81 -14.78
C ASN A 93 7.98 1.44 -14.15
N GLN A 94 9.19 1.25 -13.67
CA GLN A 94 9.57 -0.01 -13.02
C GLN A 94 8.79 -0.18 -11.71
N GLY A 95 8.68 0.87 -10.92
CA GLY A 95 7.92 0.84 -9.66
C GLY A 95 6.45 0.53 -9.88
N VAL A 96 5.85 1.11 -10.92
CA VAL A 96 4.46 0.81 -11.30
C VAL A 96 4.30 -0.68 -11.60
N GLN A 97 5.20 -1.25 -12.42
CA GLN A 97 5.13 -2.68 -12.75
C GLN A 97 5.29 -3.57 -11.53
N GLU A 98 6.24 -3.24 -10.65
CA GLU A 98 6.44 -4.00 -9.42
C GLU A 98 5.21 -3.98 -8.52
N MET A 99 4.58 -2.82 -8.37
CA MET A 99 3.37 -2.69 -7.53
C MET A 99 2.16 -3.38 -8.16
N ARG A 100 2.03 -3.32 -9.48
CA ARG A 100 0.97 -4.09 -10.18
C ARG A 100 1.12 -5.58 -9.90
N GLN A 101 2.34 -6.11 -9.99
CA GLN A 101 2.60 -7.52 -9.69
C GLN A 101 2.24 -7.87 -8.25
N LEU A 102 2.59 -7.01 -7.31
CA LEU A 102 2.26 -7.20 -5.91
C LEU A 102 0.74 -7.26 -5.69
N PHE A 103 0.00 -6.32 -6.25
CA PHE A 103 -1.45 -6.27 -6.08
C PHE A 103 -2.14 -7.47 -6.72
N LEU A 104 -1.70 -7.90 -7.90
CA LEU A 104 -2.23 -9.10 -8.54
C LEU A 104 -1.96 -10.35 -7.71
N LYS A 105 -0.79 -10.45 -7.10
CA LYS A 105 -0.45 -11.55 -6.20
C LYS A 105 -1.35 -11.56 -4.96
N LEU A 106 -1.57 -10.39 -4.35
CA LEU A 106 -2.44 -10.28 -3.19
C LEU A 106 -3.87 -10.68 -3.53
N LYS A 107 -4.35 -10.28 -4.70
CA LYS A 107 -5.67 -10.68 -5.20
C LYS A 107 -5.75 -12.21 -5.36
N ASP A 108 -4.73 -12.83 -5.93
CA ASP A 108 -4.68 -14.28 -6.10
C ASP A 108 -4.66 -15.02 -4.75
N GLU A 109 -4.15 -14.38 -3.72
CA GLU A 109 -4.16 -14.91 -2.34
C GLU A 109 -5.52 -14.74 -1.65
N GLY A 110 -6.51 -14.20 -2.35
CA GLY A 110 -7.87 -14.03 -1.83
C GLY A 110 -8.15 -12.68 -1.21
N LYS A 111 -7.25 -11.71 -1.34
CA LYS A 111 -7.50 -10.36 -0.83
C LYS A 111 -8.45 -9.60 -1.73
N THR A 112 -9.28 -8.77 -1.14
CA THR A 112 -10.13 -7.82 -1.88
C THR A 112 -9.43 -6.48 -1.91
N ILE A 113 -9.33 -5.87 -3.09
CA ILE A 113 -8.66 -4.58 -3.27
C ILE A 113 -9.64 -3.58 -3.87
N LEU A 114 -9.85 -2.48 -3.17
CA LEU A 114 -10.59 -1.34 -3.68
C LEU A 114 -9.58 -0.28 -4.10
N LEU A 115 -9.54 0.00 -5.41
CA LEU A 115 -8.56 0.90 -6.00
C LEU A 115 -9.26 2.16 -6.52
N ALA A 116 -8.83 3.33 -6.04
CA ALA A 116 -9.21 4.60 -6.62
C ALA A 116 -8.04 5.12 -7.45
N SER A 117 -8.27 5.35 -8.75
CA SER A 117 -7.23 5.79 -9.66
C SER A 117 -7.81 6.57 -10.82
N HIS A 118 -7.06 7.56 -11.31
CA HIS A 118 -7.33 8.25 -12.56
C HIS A 118 -6.58 7.62 -13.73
N ASN A 119 -5.70 6.67 -13.49
CA ASN A 119 -4.90 6.03 -14.51
C ASN A 119 -5.64 4.83 -15.10
N ARG A 120 -6.04 4.96 -16.36
CA ARG A 120 -6.82 3.91 -17.05
C ARG A 120 -6.01 2.61 -17.26
N GLU A 121 -4.70 2.73 -17.45
CA GLU A 121 -3.85 1.55 -17.62
C GLU A 121 -3.78 0.72 -16.33
N ASP A 122 -3.69 1.38 -15.17
CA ASP A 122 -3.71 0.70 -13.87
C ASP A 122 -5.04 0.01 -13.64
N ILE A 123 -6.14 0.70 -13.95
CA ILE A 123 -7.50 0.13 -13.82
C ILE A 123 -7.65 -1.08 -14.72
N ALA A 124 -7.23 -0.99 -15.97
CA ALA A 124 -7.32 -2.10 -16.92
C ALA A 124 -6.46 -3.30 -16.51
N ALA A 125 -5.27 -3.05 -15.93
CA ALA A 125 -4.35 -4.11 -15.54
C ALA A 125 -4.77 -4.83 -14.26
N LEU A 126 -5.44 -4.12 -13.34
CA LEU A 126 -5.65 -4.61 -11.97
C LEU A 126 -7.11 -4.94 -11.63
N CYS A 127 -8.07 -4.29 -12.28
CA CYS A 127 -9.45 -4.33 -11.82
C CYS A 127 -10.31 -5.32 -12.61
N ASP A 128 -11.10 -6.12 -11.89
CA ASP A 128 -12.12 -7.01 -12.47
C ASP A 128 -13.41 -6.26 -12.76
N THR A 129 -13.75 -5.32 -11.89
CA THR A 129 -14.97 -4.52 -11.97
C THR A 129 -14.59 -3.06 -11.74
N THR A 130 -15.14 -2.18 -12.57
CA THR A 130 -14.88 -0.75 -12.46
C THR A 130 -16.17 0.05 -12.34
N VAL A 131 -16.08 1.13 -11.56
CA VAL A 131 -17.15 2.10 -11.42
C VAL A 131 -16.52 3.48 -11.59
N GLU A 132 -17.14 4.30 -12.42
CA GLU A 132 -16.70 5.67 -12.61
C GLU A 132 -17.57 6.61 -11.79
N ILE A 133 -16.93 7.55 -11.08
CA ILE A 133 -17.61 8.55 -10.27
C ILE A 133 -17.27 9.92 -10.81
N ASP A 134 -18.30 10.72 -11.12
CA ASP A 134 -18.14 12.10 -11.55
C ASP A 134 -19.04 12.98 -10.68
N ARG A 135 -18.43 14.01 -10.07
CA ARG A 135 -19.13 14.98 -9.21
C ARG A 135 -19.93 14.31 -8.09
N GLY A 136 -19.37 13.25 -7.51
CA GLY A 136 -20.03 12.52 -6.42
C GLY A 136 -21.13 11.56 -6.88
N LYS A 137 -21.30 11.36 -8.18
CA LYS A 137 -22.30 10.45 -8.74
C LYS A 137 -21.65 9.33 -9.54
N ILE A 138 -22.20 8.16 -9.44
CA ILE A 138 -21.77 7.01 -10.21
C ILE A 138 -22.23 7.18 -11.67
N VAL A 139 -21.28 7.09 -12.60
CA VAL A 139 -21.56 7.18 -14.04
C VAL A 139 -21.04 5.91 -14.71
N GLY A 140 -21.93 5.08 -15.10
CA GLY A 140 -21.61 3.85 -15.81
C GLY A 140 -21.23 2.70 -14.90
#